data_defeb7bc10110b408ef170ee93135722
#
_entry.id   defeb7bc10110b408ef170ee93135722
#
_cell.length_a   1.000
_cell.length_b   1.000
_cell.length_c   1.000
_cell.angle_alpha   90.00
_cell.angle_beta   90.00
_cell.angle_gamma   90.00
#
_symmetry.space_group_name_H-M   'P 1'
#
loop_
_entity.id
_entity.type
_entity.pdbx_description
1 polymer ?
#
loop_
_entity_poly.entity_id
_entity_poly.type
_entity_poly.pdbx_seq_one_letter_code
_entity_poly.pdbx_strand_id
1 'polypeptide(L)'
;MGVHIIVDSSTDVGEAFRSRVEAVPLTLHFGESEYFDGVTIDKQEFYRKLVETDELPTTSQATPAMFDSVFRKVAEAGDSAVVICLSSKLSGTYQSACIAAEDYENIYVVDSCSVAIGAGVLAEYAVQCREKGMSAGEIAHRVTEKREDVCVIALLDTLEYLKKGGRISRTVAFAGGVLNIKPVVTVSHGAVELIGKARGSRNGNNLLVEKIQQSGGVDFTLPVLLGYTGMNSDLLDKYVEDSRRLWQEAVEEIPKTLLCSVIGTHVGPGAVAVAFFKKG
;
A
#
# COMPACT_ATOMS: atom_id res chain seq x y z
N MET A 1 -10.54 27.76 -3.17
CA MET A 1 -9.25 27.13 -2.83
C MET A 1 -9.55 25.65 -2.64
N GLY A 2 -9.15 24.83 -3.60
CA GLY A 2 -9.33 23.38 -3.55
C GLY A 2 -8.27 22.72 -2.68
N VAL A 3 -8.56 21.50 -2.19
CA VAL A 3 -7.57 20.65 -1.52
C VAL A 3 -7.37 19.39 -2.34
N HIS A 4 -6.15 19.14 -2.79
CA HIS A 4 -5.78 17.95 -3.54
C HIS A 4 -5.23 16.88 -2.59
N ILE A 5 -5.58 15.62 -2.82
CA ILE A 5 -4.95 14.47 -2.16
C ILE A 5 -4.05 13.81 -3.19
N ILE A 6 -2.75 13.86 -2.95
CA ILE A 6 -1.71 13.32 -3.82
C ILE A 6 -1.08 12.11 -3.11
N VAL A 7 -0.82 11.06 -3.85
CA VAL A 7 -0.16 9.85 -3.37
C VAL A 7 0.97 9.46 -4.32
N ASP A 8 1.85 8.56 -3.91
CA ASP A 8 2.71 7.86 -4.87
C ASP A 8 2.03 6.59 -5.37
N SER A 9 2.45 6.06 -6.52
CA SER A 9 1.78 4.94 -7.18
C SER A 9 1.84 3.62 -6.40
N SER A 10 2.67 3.51 -5.37
CA SER A 10 2.68 2.34 -4.48
C SER A 10 1.52 2.34 -3.48
N THR A 11 0.71 3.41 -3.46
CA THR A 11 -0.46 3.57 -2.62
C THR A 11 -1.69 3.06 -3.37
N ASP A 12 -2.21 1.91 -2.95
CA ASP A 12 -3.39 1.29 -3.55
C ASP A 12 -4.66 1.69 -2.80
N VAL A 13 -5.53 2.43 -3.46
CA VAL A 13 -6.86 2.81 -2.95
C VAL A 13 -7.96 1.95 -3.58
N GLY A 14 -9.13 1.90 -2.93
CA GLY A 14 -10.33 1.28 -3.49
C GLY A 14 -10.82 2.02 -4.73
N GLU A 15 -11.55 1.31 -5.60
CA GLU A 15 -12.04 1.85 -6.88
C GLU A 15 -12.83 3.14 -6.73
N ALA A 16 -13.66 3.25 -5.68
CA ALA A 16 -14.46 4.43 -5.39
C ALA A 16 -13.63 5.69 -5.10
N PHE A 17 -12.36 5.54 -4.73
CA PHE A 17 -11.46 6.65 -4.38
C PHE A 17 -10.43 6.95 -5.46
N ARG A 18 -10.26 6.10 -6.46
CA ARG A 18 -9.22 6.22 -7.49
C ARG A 18 -9.25 7.57 -8.21
N SER A 19 -10.43 8.08 -8.57
CA SER A 19 -10.59 9.39 -9.22
C SER A 19 -10.49 10.58 -8.28
N ARG A 20 -10.33 10.36 -6.98
CA ARG A 20 -10.30 11.39 -5.94
C ARG A 20 -8.90 11.69 -5.43
N VAL A 21 -7.92 10.90 -5.88
CA VAL A 21 -6.49 11.05 -5.58
C VAL A 21 -5.69 11.19 -6.86
N GLU A 22 -4.58 11.90 -6.82
CA GLU A 22 -3.62 12.01 -7.92
C GLU A 22 -2.36 11.23 -7.55
N ALA A 23 -1.89 10.33 -8.45
CA ALA A 23 -0.74 9.47 -8.17
C ALA A 23 0.50 9.95 -8.91
N VAL A 24 1.62 10.08 -8.20
CA VAL A 24 2.96 10.30 -8.77
C VAL A 24 3.60 8.92 -8.99
N PRO A 25 3.97 8.56 -10.23
CA PRO A 25 4.44 7.21 -10.54
C PRO A 25 5.83 6.93 -9.98
N LEU A 26 6.05 5.72 -9.46
CA LEU A 26 7.37 5.13 -9.28
C LEU A 26 7.78 4.43 -10.58
N THR A 27 9.06 4.14 -10.70
CA THR A 27 9.63 3.50 -11.88
C THR A 27 9.86 2.00 -11.64
N LEU A 28 9.57 1.20 -12.65
CA LEU A 28 9.82 -0.24 -12.73
C LEU A 28 10.86 -0.51 -13.82
N HIS A 29 11.78 -1.44 -13.54
CA HIS A 29 12.79 -1.87 -14.50
C HIS A 29 12.69 -3.39 -14.73
N PHE A 30 12.46 -3.79 -15.97
CA PHE A 30 12.56 -5.17 -16.46
C PHE A 30 13.78 -5.25 -17.38
N GLY A 31 14.93 -5.73 -16.85
CA GLY A 31 16.19 -5.64 -17.54
C GLY A 31 16.51 -4.20 -17.92
N GLU A 32 16.67 -3.91 -19.23
CA GLU A 32 16.93 -2.56 -19.74
C GLU A 32 15.65 -1.73 -19.98
N SER A 33 14.47 -2.32 -19.88
CA SER A 33 13.20 -1.63 -20.12
C SER A 33 12.72 -0.92 -18.86
N GLU A 34 12.32 0.35 -19.01
CA GLU A 34 11.79 1.20 -17.96
C GLU A 34 10.30 1.47 -18.16
N TYR A 35 9.54 1.39 -17.07
CA TYR A 35 8.10 1.65 -17.05
C TYR A 35 7.72 2.52 -15.85
N PHE A 36 6.72 3.40 -16.06
CA PHE A 36 6.10 4.18 -14.99
C PHE A 36 4.83 3.47 -14.52
N ASP A 37 4.78 3.12 -13.23
CA ASP A 37 3.71 2.35 -12.63
C ASP A 37 2.35 3.03 -12.77
N GLY A 38 1.39 2.33 -13.39
CA GLY A 38 0.05 2.82 -13.67
C GLY A 38 -0.04 3.83 -14.82
N VAL A 39 1.08 4.15 -15.50
CA VAL A 39 1.14 5.10 -16.63
C VAL A 39 1.54 4.40 -17.93
N THR A 40 2.71 3.75 -17.97
CA THR A 40 3.22 3.06 -19.17
C THR A 40 3.16 1.53 -19.05
N ILE A 41 2.76 1.04 -17.90
CA ILE A 41 2.41 -0.37 -17.64
C ILE A 41 1.22 -0.41 -16.69
N ASP A 42 0.18 -1.15 -17.04
CA ASP A 42 -0.93 -1.41 -16.13
C ASP A 42 -0.66 -2.64 -15.24
N LYS A 43 -1.49 -2.78 -14.19
CA LYS A 43 -1.32 -3.85 -13.20
C LYS A 43 -1.44 -5.25 -13.83
N GLN A 44 -2.35 -5.47 -14.78
CA GLN A 44 -2.56 -6.78 -15.41
C GLN A 44 -1.36 -7.16 -16.31
N GLU A 45 -0.87 -6.21 -17.10
CA GLU A 45 0.30 -6.40 -17.94
C GLU A 45 1.54 -6.68 -17.08
N PHE A 46 1.70 -5.97 -15.96
CA PHE A 46 2.79 -6.20 -15.03
C PHE A 46 2.78 -7.64 -14.49
N TYR A 47 1.65 -8.12 -13.95
CA TYR A 47 1.60 -9.48 -13.38
C TYR A 47 1.80 -10.56 -14.44
N ARG A 48 1.34 -10.35 -15.68
CA ARG A 48 1.63 -11.25 -16.79
C ARG A 48 3.15 -11.32 -17.06
N LYS A 49 3.81 -10.16 -17.19
CA LYS A 49 5.26 -10.09 -17.37
C LYS A 49 6.03 -10.72 -16.20
N LEU A 50 5.59 -10.46 -14.97
CA LEU A 50 6.24 -11.00 -13.76
C LEU A 50 6.25 -12.52 -13.72
N VAL A 51 5.19 -13.16 -14.22
CA VAL A 51 5.08 -14.64 -14.25
C VAL A 51 5.85 -15.24 -15.43
N GLU A 52 5.99 -14.51 -16.53
CA GLU A 52 6.66 -14.95 -17.76
C GLU A 52 8.18 -14.72 -17.71
N THR A 53 8.70 -13.89 -16.81
CA THR A 53 10.12 -13.54 -16.76
C THR A 53 10.90 -14.37 -15.76
N ASP A 54 12.12 -14.77 -16.12
CA ASP A 54 13.07 -15.41 -15.20
C ASP A 54 13.83 -14.37 -14.35
N GLU A 55 13.94 -13.13 -14.83
CA GLU A 55 14.60 -12.03 -14.15
C GLU A 55 13.60 -11.18 -13.38
N LEU A 56 13.79 -11.05 -12.06
CA LEU A 56 12.91 -10.24 -11.24
C LEU A 56 13.08 -8.74 -11.55
N PRO A 57 11.97 -8.00 -11.73
CA PRO A 57 12.05 -6.56 -11.90
C PRO A 57 12.59 -5.87 -10.64
N THR A 58 13.04 -4.63 -10.83
CA THR A 58 13.43 -3.73 -9.74
C THR A 58 12.62 -2.45 -9.81
N THR A 59 12.66 -1.66 -8.74
CA THR A 59 11.90 -0.41 -8.63
C THR A 59 12.80 0.75 -8.24
N SER A 60 12.48 1.95 -8.74
CA SER A 60 13.09 3.20 -8.32
C SER A 60 12.04 4.14 -7.72
N GLN A 61 12.46 4.97 -6.77
CA GLN A 61 11.61 6.00 -6.16
C GLN A 61 11.12 7.03 -7.18
N ALA A 62 9.97 7.66 -6.92
CA ALA A 62 9.58 8.87 -7.62
C ALA A 62 10.58 9.99 -7.32
N THR A 63 10.98 10.73 -8.37
CA THR A 63 11.99 11.79 -8.24
C THR A 63 11.38 13.11 -7.76
N PRO A 64 12.18 14.05 -7.19
CA PRO A 64 11.68 15.37 -6.84
C PRO A 64 11.06 16.11 -8.03
N ALA A 65 11.61 15.97 -9.24
CA ALA A 65 11.08 16.61 -10.44
C ALA A 65 9.68 16.09 -10.82
N MET A 66 9.39 14.82 -10.57
CA MET A 66 8.05 14.25 -10.80
C MET A 66 7.02 14.88 -9.84
N PHE A 67 7.36 15.03 -8.57
CA PHE A 67 6.52 15.72 -7.59
C PHE A 67 6.35 17.19 -7.92
N ASP A 68 7.43 17.91 -8.25
CA ASP A 68 7.39 19.34 -8.62
C ASP A 68 6.43 19.58 -9.78
N SER A 69 6.40 18.70 -10.78
CA SER A 69 5.49 18.82 -11.92
C SER A 69 4.00 18.82 -11.53
N VAL A 70 3.64 18.13 -10.45
CA VAL A 70 2.29 18.07 -9.90
C VAL A 70 2.05 19.26 -8.96
N PHE A 71 2.99 19.58 -8.09
CA PHE A 71 2.89 20.65 -7.11
C PHE A 71 2.74 22.02 -7.78
N ARG A 72 3.45 22.25 -8.87
CA ARG A 72 3.34 23.46 -9.68
C ARG A 72 1.91 23.69 -10.17
N LYS A 73 1.22 22.65 -10.66
CA LYS A 73 -0.16 22.77 -11.11
C LYS A 73 -1.11 23.14 -9.98
N VAL A 74 -0.90 22.56 -8.79
CA VAL A 74 -1.69 22.89 -7.59
C VAL A 74 -1.46 24.35 -7.19
N ALA A 75 -0.20 24.80 -7.17
CA ALA A 75 0.17 26.17 -6.81
C ALA A 75 -0.35 27.21 -7.82
N GLU A 76 -0.24 26.92 -9.14
CA GLU A 76 -0.77 27.79 -10.21
C GLU A 76 -2.29 27.93 -10.16
N ALA A 77 -3.00 26.90 -9.68
CA ALA A 77 -4.44 26.94 -9.44
C ALA A 77 -4.82 27.74 -8.16
N GLY A 78 -3.84 28.13 -7.33
CA GLY A 78 -4.08 28.74 -6.03
C GLY A 78 -4.68 27.76 -5.00
N ASP A 79 -4.49 26.47 -5.22
CA ASP A 79 -5.01 25.39 -4.38
C ASP A 79 -3.94 24.91 -3.37
N SER A 80 -4.28 23.94 -2.55
CA SER A 80 -3.38 23.29 -1.58
C SER A 80 -3.41 21.78 -1.74
N ALA A 81 -2.39 21.07 -1.23
CA ALA A 81 -2.36 19.63 -1.30
C ALA A 81 -1.85 18.96 -0.02
N VAL A 82 -2.36 17.73 0.21
CA VAL A 82 -1.78 16.78 1.15
C VAL A 82 -1.19 15.64 0.33
N VAL A 83 0.10 15.39 0.52
CA VAL A 83 0.87 14.37 -0.20
C VAL A 83 1.15 13.22 0.76
N ILE A 84 0.57 12.05 0.52
CA ILE A 84 0.74 10.87 1.38
C ILE A 84 1.66 9.90 0.66
N CYS A 85 2.89 9.77 1.13
CA CYS A 85 3.89 8.87 0.57
C CYS A 85 3.99 7.55 1.33
N LEU A 86 4.44 6.50 0.63
CA LEU A 86 4.83 5.27 1.30
C LEU A 86 5.93 5.52 2.33
N SER A 87 6.08 4.59 3.26
CA SER A 87 7.05 4.69 4.35
C SER A 87 8.45 5.08 3.87
N SER A 88 9.01 6.09 4.52
CA SER A 88 10.41 6.55 4.34
C SER A 88 11.45 5.47 4.63
N LYS A 89 11.09 4.42 5.38
CA LYS A 89 11.97 3.26 5.63
C LYS A 89 12.00 2.25 4.47
N LEU A 90 11.04 2.32 3.55
CA LEU A 90 10.94 1.41 2.41
C LEU A 90 11.43 2.03 1.10
N SER A 91 11.36 3.37 0.97
CA SER A 91 11.76 4.10 -0.24
C SER A 91 12.15 5.53 0.08
N GLY A 92 13.01 6.11 -0.75
CA GLY A 92 13.33 7.55 -0.70
C GLY A 92 12.24 8.45 -1.29
N THR A 93 11.10 7.91 -1.71
CA THR A 93 10.00 8.67 -2.34
C THR A 93 9.47 9.79 -1.43
N TYR A 94 9.29 9.51 -0.12
CA TYR A 94 8.92 10.55 0.85
C TYR A 94 9.93 11.71 0.87
N GLN A 95 11.22 11.41 0.90
CA GLN A 95 12.27 12.44 0.88
C GLN A 95 12.24 13.24 -0.42
N SER A 96 12.00 12.57 -1.57
CA SER A 96 11.84 13.27 -2.86
C SER A 96 10.66 14.24 -2.85
N ALA A 97 9.53 13.83 -2.27
CA ALA A 97 8.36 14.71 -2.12
C ALA A 97 8.66 15.91 -1.19
N CYS A 98 9.37 15.68 -0.08
CA CYS A 98 9.77 16.76 0.83
C CYS A 98 10.68 17.79 0.14
N ILE A 99 11.68 17.33 -0.62
CA ILE A 99 12.57 18.21 -1.39
C ILE A 99 11.76 19.06 -2.39
N ALA A 100 10.84 18.42 -3.13
CA ALA A 100 10.01 19.14 -4.09
C ALA A 100 9.06 20.15 -3.41
N ALA A 101 8.65 19.91 -2.17
CA ALA A 101 7.72 20.75 -1.44
C ALA A 101 8.39 22.01 -0.80
N GLU A 102 9.72 22.09 -0.75
CA GLU A 102 10.43 23.22 -0.11
C GLU A 102 10.07 24.58 -0.71
N ASP A 103 9.70 24.61 -2.00
CA ASP A 103 9.33 25.83 -2.71
C ASP A 103 7.82 26.18 -2.62
N TYR A 104 7.01 25.41 -1.84
CA TYR A 104 5.54 25.53 -1.82
C TYR A 104 5.00 25.60 -0.38
N GLU A 105 4.44 26.73 0.03
CA GLU A 105 3.88 26.91 1.38
C GLU A 105 2.57 26.15 1.65
N ASN A 106 1.87 25.75 0.58
CA ASN A 106 0.54 25.13 0.64
C ASN A 106 0.54 23.62 0.34
N ILE A 107 1.72 23.00 0.30
CA ILE A 107 1.91 21.57 0.08
C ILE A 107 2.38 20.90 1.38
N TYR A 108 1.63 19.92 1.87
CA TYR A 108 1.88 19.22 3.13
C TYR A 108 2.24 17.77 2.86
N VAL A 109 3.48 17.37 3.09
CA VAL A 109 3.97 16.01 2.85
C VAL A 109 3.90 15.16 4.11
N VAL A 110 3.29 13.98 4.04
CA VAL A 110 3.10 13.06 5.15
C VAL A 110 3.75 11.72 4.81
N ASP A 111 4.63 11.24 5.69
CA ASP A 111 5.08 9.85 5.71
C ASP A 111 3.96 8.98 6.28
N SER A 112 3.40 8.09 5.48
CA SER A 112 2.34 7.19 5.95
C SER A 112 2.82 6.18 6.98
N CYS A 113 4.12 5.97 7.12
CA CYS A 113 4.72 4.85 7.85
C CYS A 113 4.12 3.49 7.43
N SER A 114 3.55 3.41 6.25
CA SER A 114 2.86 2.26 5.69
C SER A 114 3.16 2.10 4.20
N VAL A 115 2.46 1.20 3.52
CA VAL A 115 2.65 0.91 2.08
C VAL A 115 1.40 0.22 1.51
N ALA A 116 1.25 0.20 0.20
CA ALA A 116 0.15 -0.47 -0.50
C ALA A 116 -1.23 0.01 0.02
N ILE A 117 -2.12 -0.92 0.30
CA ILE A 117 -3.45 -0.62 0.86
C ILE A 117 -3.39 0.01 2.26
N GLY A 118 -2.29 -0.14 3.02
CA GLY A 118 -2.11 0.54 4.31
C GLY A 118 -1.95 2.05 4.15
N ALA A 119 -1.16 2.51 3.17
CA ALA A 119 -1.15 3.91 2.77
C ALA A 119 -2.49 4.30 2.09
N GLY A 120 -3.13 3.33 1.39
CA GLY A 120 -4.41 3.51 0.74
C GLY A 120 -5.54 3.91 1.69
N VAL A 121 -5.73 3.19 2.80
CA VAL A 121 -6.79 3.54 3.78
C VAL A 121 -6.54 4.91 4.43
N LEU A 122 -5.27 5.34 4.57
CA LEU A 122 -4.93 6.70 5.01
C LEU A 122 -5.32 7.74 3.96
N ALA A 123 -5.07 7.46 2.68
CA ALA A 123 -5.45 8.34 1.58
C ALA A 123 -6.98 8.46 1.47
N GLU A 124 -7.71 7.35 1.62
CA GLU A 124 -9.17 7.36 1.68
C GLU A 124 -9.70 8.18 2.87
N TYR A 125 -9.07 8.04 4.04
CA TYR A 125 -9.40 8.86 5.21
C TYR A 125 -9.13 10.35 4.95
N ALA A 126 -8.03 10.70 4.28
CA ALA A 126 -7.74 12.08 3.89
C ALA A 126 -8.80 12.65 2.93
N VAL A 127 -9.26 11.83 1.97
CA VAL A 127 -10.37 12.21 1.07
C VAL A 127 -11.65 12.48 1.87
N GLN A 128 -12.00 11.62 2.83
CA GLN A 128 -13.17 11.84 3.70
C GLN A 128 -13.04 13.11 4.56
N CYS A 129 -11.84 13.43 5.04
CA CYS A 129 -11.57 14.69 5.76
C CYS A 129 -11.76 15.91 4.84
N ARG A 130 -11.26 15.85 3.61
CA ARG A 130 -11.49 16.88 2.58
C ARG A 130 -12.97 17.09 2.30
N GLU A 131 -13.75 16.03 2.17
CA GLU A 131 -15.20 16.10 1.92
C GLU A 131 -15.97 16.70 3.10
N LYS A 132 -15.41 16.66 4.31
CA LYS A 132 -15.93 17.37 5.50
C LYS A 132 -15.49 18.84 5.57
N GLY A 133 -14.80 19.34 4.54
CA GLY A 133 -14.39 20.75 4.42
C GLY A 133 -13.15 21.13 5.22
N MET A 134 -12.30 20.17 5.61
CA MET A 134 -11.06 20.45 6.32
C MET A 134 -10.01 21.07 5.37
N SER A 135 -9.19 21.96 5.88
CA SER A 135 -8.02 22.51 5.16
C SER A 135 -6.92 21.46 5.00
N ALA A 136 -6.00 21.67 4.04
CA ALA A 136 -4.88 20.76 3.80
C ALA A 136 -4.01 20.56 5.05
N GLY A 137 -3.73 21.63 5.81
CA GLY A 137 -2.96 21.55 7.05
C GLY A 137 -3.66 20.70 8.13
N GLU A 138 -4.99 20.86 8.31
CA GLU A 138 -5.77 20.03 9.25
C GLU A 138 -5.80 18.58 8.82
N ILE A 139 -5.95 18.29 7.51
CA ILE A 139 -5.94 16.92 6.98
C ILE A 139 -4.57 16.30 7.21
N ALA A 140 -3.47 16.99 6.89
CA ALA A 140 -2.11 16.50 7.09
C ALA A 140 -1.83 16.16 8.56
N HIS A 141 -2.29 16.99 9.48
CA HIS A 141 -2.17 16.74 10.92
C HIS A 141 -2.95 15.48 11.33
N ARG A 142 -4.22 15.38 10.94
CA ARG A 142 -5.05 14.22 11.26
C ARG A 142 -4.53 12.91 10.67
N VAL A 143 -4.04 12.94 9.43
CA VAL A 143 -3.44 11.76 8.78
C VAL A 143 -2.17 11.34 9.53
N THR A 144 -1.35 12.31 9.96
CA THR A 144 -0.12 12.04 10.73
C THR A 144 -0.42 11.40 12.09
N GLU A 145 -1.46 11.84 12.78
CA GLU A 145 -1.90 11.20 14.03
C GLU A 145 -2.48 9.81 13.76
N LYS A 146 -3.37 9.72 12.76
CA LYS A 146 -4.16 8.52 12.50
C LYS A 146 -3.36 7.36 11.90
N ARG A 147 -2.18 7.62 11.28
CA ARG A 147 -1.30 6.59 10.72
C ARG A 147 -0.84 5.55 11.77
N GLU A 148 -0.77 5.93 13.04
CA GLU A 148 -0.37 5.00 14.13
C GLU A 148 -1.43 3.93 14.42
N ASP A 149 -2.68 4.19 14.03
CA ASP A 149 -3.78 3.25 14.15
C ASP A 149 -3.92 2.33 12.94
N VAL A 150 -3.23 2.63 11.84
CA VAL A 150 -3.28 1.80 10.63
C VAL A 150 -2.57 0.48 10.86
N CYS A 151 -3.25 -0.58 10.50
CA CYS A 151 -2.71 -1.92 10.47
C CYS A 151 -2.81 -2.47 9.04
N VAL A 152 -1.71 -2.99 8.52
CA VAL A 152 -1.70 -3.77 7.28
C VAL A 152 -1.07 -5.12 7.56
N ILE A 153 -1.78 -6.20 7.26
CA ILE A 153 -1.32 -7.58 7.47
C ILE A 153 -1.49 -8.33 6.16
N ALA A 154 -0.46 -9.04 5.74
CA ALA A 154 -0.46 -9.78 4.48
C ALA A 154 0.02 -11.22 4.66
N LEU A 155 -0.68 -12.14 4.02
CA LEU A 155 -0.28 -13.52 3.79
C LEU A 155 0.40 -13.59 2.42
N LEU A 156 1.66 -14.00 2.38
CA LEU A 156 2.44 -14.08 1.16
C LEU A 156 2.65 -15.55 0.73
N ASP A 157 2.92 -15.72 -0.55
CA ASP A 157 3.35 -17.04 -1.06
C ASP A 157 4.76 -17.39 -0.60
N THR A 158 5.67 -16.42 -0.63
CA THR A 158 7.08 -16.54 -0.25
C THR A 158 7.65 -15.21 0.25
N LEU A 159 8.79 -15.23 0.96
CA LEU A 159 9.56 -14.03 1.30
C LEU A 159 10.67 -13.71 0.28
N GLU A 160 10.81 -14.47 -0.78
CA GLU A 160 11.94 -14.32 -1.71
C GLU A 160 11.95 -12.94 -2.38
N TYR A 161 10.80 -12.44 -2.81
CA TYR A 161 10.66 -11.13 -3.42
C TYR A 161 11.06 -10.00 -2.46
N LEU A 162 10.57 -10.02 -1.23
CA LEU A 162 10.93 -9.04 -0.19
C LEU A 162 12.43 -9.09 0.14
N LYS A 163 13.03 -10.28 0.18
CA LYS A 163 14.47 -10.45 0.45
C LYS A 163 15.32 -9.95 -0.72
N LYS A 164 14.99 -10.33 -1.94
CA LYS A 164 15.70 -9.90 -3.15
C LYS A 164 15.57 -8.39 -3.34
N GLY A 165 14.39 -7.83 -3.08
CA GLY A 165 14.14 -6.39 -3.09
C GLY A 165 14.77 -5.62 -1.92
N GLY A 166 15.26 -6.29 -0.88
CA GLY A 166 15.88 -5.66 0.30
C GLY A 166 14.89 -4.91 1.21
N ARG A 167 13.57 -5.15 1.10
CA ARG A 167 12.51 -4.51 1.91
C ARG A 167 12.10 -5.33 3.12
N ILE A 168 12.80 -6.43 3.40
CA ILE A 168 12.76 -7.15 4.69
C ILE A 168 14.17 -7.45 5.15
N SER A 169 14.40 -7.48 6.48
CA SER A 169 15.70 -7.76 7.05
C SER A 169 16.27 -9.10 6.57
N ARG A 170 17.54 -9.13 6.17
CA ARG A 170 18.25 -10.35 5.77
C ARG A 170 18.37 -11.36 6.92
N THR A 171 18.26 -10.91 8.16
CA THR A 171 18.31 -11.76 9.36
C THR A 171 17.04 -12.55 9.61
N VAL A 172 15.94 -12.23 8.90
CA VAL A 172 14.71 -13.02 8.98
C VAL A 172 15.01 -14.42 8.47
N ALA A 173 15.14 -15.37 9.42
CA ALA A 173 15.34 -16.77 9.10
C ALA A 173 14.07 -17.33 8.46
N PHE A 174 14.15 -17.58 7.18
CA PHE A 174 13.15 -18.38 6.47
C PHE A 174 13.76 -19.77 6.24
N ALA A 175 13.07 -20.80 6.70
CA ALA A 175 13.51 -22.18 6.44
C ALA A 175 13.37 -22.45 4.93
N GLY A 176 14.37 -22.06 4.17
CA GLY A 176 14.49 -22.46 2.78
C GLY A 176 14.46 -23.98 2.69
N GLY A 177 13.55 -24.53 1.89
CA GLY A 177 13.40 -25.97 1.70
C GLY A 177 12.18 -26.63 2.37
N VAL A 178 11.44 -25.93 3.23
CA VAL A 178 10.15 -26.47 3.72
C VAL A 178 9.06 -26.09 2.74
N LEU A 179 8.53 -27.07 2.03
CA LEU A 179 7.47 -26.90 1.04
C LEU A 179 6.19 -26.34 1.67
N ASN A 180 5.59 -25.36 0.98
CA ASN A 180 4.27 -24.83 1.31
C ASN A 180 4.18 -24.04 2.65
N ILE A 181 5.26 -23.33 3.04
CA ILE A 181 5.21 -22.39 4.15
C ILE A 181 4.76 -21.02 3.63
N LYS A 182 3.68 -20.50 4.23
CA LYS A 182 3.09 -19.20 3.91
C LYS A 182 3.45 -18.21 5.03
N PRO A 183 4.29 -17.19 4.76
CA PRO A 183 4.61 -16.16 5.74
C PRO A 183 3.47 -15.15 5.89
N VAL A 184 3.25 -14.68 7.11
CA VAL A 184 2.40 -13.53 7.43
C VAL A 184 3.29 -12.38 7.87
N VAL A 185 3.14 -11.25 7.20
CA VAL A 185 3.90 -10.03 7.45
C VAL A 185 2.99 -8.87 7.83
N THR A 186 3.56 -7.87 8.48
CA THR A 186 2.92 -6.57 8.75
C THR A 186 3.90 -5.45 8.43
N VAL A 187 3.41 -4.22 8.42
CA VAL A 187 4.27 -3.03 8.48
C VAL A 187 4.19 -2.48 9.89
N SER A 188 5.31 -2.44 10.55
CA SER A 188 5.46 -1.96 11.93
C SER A 188 6.49 -0.84 11.95
N HIS A 189 6.10 0.32 12.48
CA HIS A 189 6.96 1.52 12.48
C HIS A 189 7.60 1.82 11.11
N GLY A 190 6.84 1.60 10.03
CA GLY A 190 7.27 1.85 8.66
C GLY A 190 8.14 0.76 8.01
N ALA A 191 8.45 -0.34 8.69
CA ALA A 191 9.25 -1.46 8.17
C ALA A 191 8.44 -2.75 8.05
N VAL A 192 8.76 -3.59 7.07
CA VAL A 192 8.12 -4.91 6.94
C VAL A 192 8.68 -5.87 7.98
N GLU A 193 7.79 -6.48 8.76
CA GLU A 193 8.10 -7.46 9.79
C GLU A 193 7.37 -8.79 9.56
N LEU A 194 8.08 -9.91 9.77
CA LEU A 194 7.48 -11.24 9.76
C LEU A 194 6.85 -11.52 11.13
N ILE A 195 5.52 -11.69 11.15
CA ILE A 195 4.74 -11.90 12.39
C ILE A 195 4.19 -13.31 12.53
N GLY A 196 4.41 -14.16 11.53
CA GLY A 196 3.97 -15.54 11.59
C GLY A 196 4.34 -16.35 10.36
N LYS A 197 4.20 -17.68 10.49
CA LYS A 197 4.38 -18.65 9.41
C LYS A 197 3.33 -19.74 9.56
N ALA A 198 2.68 -20.11 8.48
CA ALA A 198 1.70 -21.19 8.46
C ALA A 198 2.05 -22.20 7.38
N ARG A 199 1.60 -23.44 7.52
CA ARG A 199 1.73 -24.47 6.48
C ARG A 199 0.43 -24.59 5.71
N GLY A 200 0.48 -24.22 4.42
CA GLY A 200 -0.66 -24.22 3.50
C GLY A 200 -1.58 -23.02 3.67
N SER A 201 -2.38 -22.75 2.64
CA SER A 201 -3.21 -21.53 2.55
C SER A 201 -4.30 -21.48 3.63
N ARG A 202 -4.95 -22.61 3.97
CA ARG A 202 -5.99 -22.64 5.01
C ARG A 202 -5.47 -22.20 6.39
N ASN A 203 -4.31 -22.74 6.80
CA ASN A 203 -3.69 -22.31 8.07
C ASN A 203 -3.17 -20.88 7.97
N GLY A 204 -2.74 -20.43 6.78
CA GLY A 204 -2.39 -19.05 6.50
C GLY A 204 -3.56 -18.11 6.72
N ASN A 205 -4.72 -18.43 6.16
CA ASN A 205 -5.97 -17.66 6.34
C ASN A 205 -6.36 -17.56 7.81
N ASN A 206 -6.29 -18.67 8.56
CA ASN A 206 -6.58 -18.68 10.00
C ASN A 206 -5.60 -17.81 10.78
N LEU A 207 -4.31 -17.88 10.44
CA LEU A 207 -3.28 -17.05 11.07
C LEU A 207 -3.47 -15.56 10.76
N LEU A 208 -3.88 -15.23 9.53
CA LEU A 208 -4.19 -13.85 9.14
C LEU A 208 -5.35 -13.30 10.00
N VAL A 209 -6.44 -14.07 10.16
CA VAL A 209 -7.57 -13.71 11.04
C VAL A 209 -7.12 -13.53 12.49
N GLU A 210 -6.32 -14.46 13.02
CA GLU A 210 -5.76 -14.39 14.38
C GLU A 210 -4.95 -13.10 14.58
N LYS A 211 -4.09 -12.75 13.63
CA LYS A 211 -3.27 -11.54 13.70
C LYS A 211 -4.10 -10.26 13.65
N ILE A 212 -5.16 -10.22 12.85
CA ILE A 212 -6.10 -9.09 12.82
C ILE A 212 -6.80 -8.94 14.18
N GLN A 213 -7.24 -10.04 14.79
CA GLN A 213 -7.86 -9.99 16.12
C GLN A 213 -6.87 -9.55 17.21
N GLN A 214 -5.62 -10.04 17.16
CA GLN A 214 -4.55 -9.66 18.10
C GLN A 214 -4.13 -8.19 17.98
N SER A 215 -4.33 -7.56 16.83
CA SER A 215 -3.99 -6.14 16.64
C SER A 215 -5.03 -5.16 17.22
N GLY A 216 -6.10 -5.65 17.86
CA GLY A 216 -7.18 -4.83 18.41
C GLY A 216 -8.49 -4.92 17.61
N GLY A 217 -8.49 -5.63 16.49
CA GLY A 217 -9.65 -5.76 15.59
C GLY A 217 -9.87 -4.56 14.69
N VAL A 218 -10.88 -4.65 13.82
CA VAL A 218 -11.16 -3.70 12.74
C VAL A 218 -12.16 -2.64 13.20
N ASP A 219 -11.82 -1.36 13.04
CA ASP A 219 -12.80 -0.26 13.15
C ASP A 219 -13.50 -0.07 11.80
N PHE A 220 -14.71 -0.63 11.67
CA PHE A 220 -15.51 -0.53 10.45
C PHE A 220 -16.16 0.84 10.24
N THR A 221 -15.97 1.81 11.13
CA THR A 221 -16.41 3.21 10.90
C THR A 221 -15.41 3.99 10.04
N LEU A 222 -14.22 3.44 9.83
CA LEU A 222 -13.12 3.99 9.05
C LEU A 222 -12.84 3.09 7.82
N PRO A 223 -12.08 3.58 6.84
CA PRO A 223 -11.75 2.81 5.64
C PRO A 223 -11.12 1.45 5.94
N VAL A 224 -11.62 0.43 5.27
CA VAL A 224 -11.08 -0.94 5.25
C VAL A 224 -10.87 -1.34 3.81
N LEU A 225 -9.74 -1.95 3.49
CA LEU A 225 -9.42 -2.35 2.12
C LEU A 225 -8.73 -3.71 2.09
N LEU A 226 -9.15 -4.55 1.16
CA LEU A 226 -8.53 -5.84 0.87
C LEU A 226 -7.71 -5.73 -0.40
N GLY A 227 -6.53 -6.36 -0.40
CA GLY A 227 -5.62 -6.37 -1.53
C GLY A 227 -5.21 -7.78 -1.94
N TYR A 228 -4.93 -7.96 -3.22
CA TYR A 228 -4.36 -9.19 -3.74
C TYR A 228 -3.30 -8.91 -4.81
N THR A 229 -2.45 -9.89 -5.08
CA THR A 229 -1.45 -9.86 -6.15
C THR A 229 -1.61 -11.08 -7.06
N GLY A 230 -1.31 -10.91 -8.34
CA GLY A 230 -1.39 -11.96 -9.35
C GLY A 230 -2.49 -11.71 -10.38
N MET A 231 -2.87 -12.75 -11.12
CA MET A 231 -3.74 -12.64 -12.29
C MET A 231 -5.24 -12.60 -11.95
N ASN A 232 -5.63 -13.06 -10.77
CA ASN A 232 -7.02 -13.12 -10.31
C ASN A 232 -7.12 -12.95 -8.80
N SER A 233 -8.35 -12.80 -8.28
CA SER A 233 -8.66 -12.61 -6.86
C SER A 233 -8.99 -13.91 -6.12
N ASP A 234 -8.87 -15.08 -6.73
CA ASP A 234 -9.37 -16.36 -6.18
C ASP A 234 -8.89 -16.64 -4.75
N LEU A 235 -7.61 -16.35 -4.46
CA LEU A 235 -7.06 -16.54 -3.11
C LEU A 235 -7.67 -15.57 -2.10
N LEU A 236 -7.89 -14.31 -2.50
CA LEU A 236 -8.55 -13.31 -1.67
C LEU A 236 -10.02 -13.67 -1.44
N ASP A 237 -10.74 -14.09 -2.48
CA ASP A 237 -12.14 -14.47 -2.39
C ASP A 237 -12.32 -15.66 -1.45
N LYS A 238 -11.44 -16.65 -1.58
CA LYS A 238 -11.40 -17.78 -0.64
C LYS A 238 -11.10 -17.34 0.79
N TYR A 239 -10.16 -16.42 0.99
CA TYR A 239 -9.87 -15.87 2.32
C TYR A 239 -11.10 -15.17 2.92
N VAL A 240 -11.79 -14.35 2.16
CA VAL A 240 -13.01 -13.65 2.60
C VAL A 240 -14.10 -14.65 2.99
N GLU A 241 -14.29 -15.72 2.21
CA GLU A 241 -15.25 -16.78 2.52
C GLU A 241 -14.87 -17.54 3.81
N ASP A 242 -13.60 -17.97 3.92
CA ASP A 242 -13.08 -18.69 5.10
C ASP A 242 -13.16 -17.83 6.38
N SER A 243 -13.09 -16.50 6.25
CA SER A 243 -13.04 -15.52 7.36
C SER A 243 -14.33 -14.72 7.55
N ARG A 244 -15.46 -15.16 7.01
CA ARG A 244 -16.76 -14.43 7.07
C ARG A 244 -17.10 -13.90 8.44
N ARG A 245 -16.76 -14.63 9.51
CA ARG A 245 -17.03 -14.21 10.89
C ARG A 245 -16.26 -12.96 11.32
N LEU A 246 -15.12 -12.67 10.71
CA LEU A 246 -14.33 -11.46 10.96
C LEU A 246 -15.01 -10.23 10.35
N TRP A 247 -15.68 -10.41 9.22
CA TRP A 247 -16.27 -9.34 8.41
C TRP A 247 -17.74 -9.08 8.73
N GLN A 248 -18.29 -9.70 9.79
CA GLN A 248 -19.70 -9.72 10.14
C GLN A 248 -20.36 -8.34 10.10
N GLU A 249 -21.60 -8.33 9.60
CA GLU A 249 -22.68 -7.35 9.85
C GLU A 249 -22.43 -5.88 9.48
N ALA A 250 -21.19 -5.39 9.45
CA ALA A 250 -20.89 -3.97 9.23
C ALA A 250 -20.66 -3.59 7.76
N VAL A 251 -20.37 -4.55 6.88
CA VAL A 251 -20.00 -4.27 5.49
C VAL A 251 -20.65 -5.29 4.55
N GLU A 252 -21.64 -4.86 3.78
CA GLU A 252 -22.30 -5.69 2.75
C GLU A 252 -21.32 -6.13 1.66
N GLU A 253 -20.34 -5.27 1.35
CA GLU A 253 -19.27 -5.55 0.40
C GLU A 253 -17.96 -4.88 0.86
N ILE A 254 -16.93 -5.70 1.14
CA ILE A 254 -15.61 -5.19 1.50
C ILE A 254 -14.87 -4.81 0.23
N PRO A 255 -14.38 -3.56 0.09
CA PRO A 255 -13.65 -3.13 -1.09
C PRO A 255 -12.40 -3.98 -1.32
N LYS A 256 -12.17 -4.38 -2.58
CA LYS A 256 -11.02 -5.17 -3.02
C LYS A 256 -10.24 -4.43 -4.10
N THR A 257 -8.92 -4.54 -4.09
CA THR A 257 -8.06 -3.97 -5.12
C THR A 257 -6.92 -4.90 -5.50
N LEU A 258 -6.59 -4.95 -6.79
CA LEU A 258 -5.33 -5.52 -7.27
C LEU A 258 -4.19 -4.57 -6.88
N LEU A 259 -3.18 -5.07 -6.18
CA LEU A 259 -2.03 -4.26 -5.76
C LEU A 259 -1.19 -3.84 -6.97
N CYS A 260 -0.59 -2.66 -6.89
CA CYS A 260 0.18 -2.05 -7.96
C CYS A 260 1.45 -2.84 -8.31
N SER A 261 2.07 -2.47 -9.43
CA SER A 261 3.24 -3.16 -9.96
C SER A 261 4.46 -3.03 -9.05
N VAL A 262 4.64 -1.88 -8.41
CA VAL A 262 5.71 -1.65 -7.44
C VAL A 262 5.59 -2.63 -6.26
N ILE A 263 4.39 -2.77 -5.71
CA ILE A 263 4.14 -3.72 -4.61
C ILE A 263 4.31 -5.15 -5.09
N GLY A 264 3.75 -5.50 -6.26
CA GLY A 264 3.91 -6.82 -6.87
C GLY A 264 5.37 -7.24 -7.04
N THR A 265 6.26 -6.31 -7.40
CA THR A 265 7.71 -6.54 -7.50
C THR A 265 8.31 -7.03 -6.18
N HIS A 266 7.85 -6.50 -5.04
CA HIS A 266 8.43 -6.81 -3.73
C HIS A 266 7.72 -7.92 -2.96
N VAL A 267 6.43 -8.17 -3.22
CA VAL A 267 5.70 -9.25 -2.53
C VAL A 267 5.47 -10.49 -3.39
N GLY A 268 5.60 -10.36 -4.71
CA GLY A 268 5.33 -11.43 -5.67
C GLY A 268 3.84 -11.70 -5.87
N PRO A 269 3.50 -12.63 -6.76
CA PRO A 269 2.12 -13.07 -6.98
C PRO A 269 1.60 -13.94 -5.82
N GLY A 270 0.28 -14.02 -5.66
CA GLY A 270 -0.39 -14.88 -4.69
C GLY A 270 -0.44 -14.33 -3.26
N ALA A 271 -0.20 -13.03 -3.06
CA ALA A 271 -0.40 -12.39 -1.77
C ALA A 271 -1.87 -12.02 -1.55
N VAL A 272 -2.30 -12.10 -0.28
CA VAL A 272 -3.57 -11.58 0.24
C VAL A 272 -3.27 -10.63 1.37
N ALA A 273 -3.81 -9.42 1.32
CA ALA A 273 -3.55 -8.39 2.32
C ALA A 273 -4.84 -7.73 2.81
N VAL A 274 -4.81 -7.27 4.05
CA VAL A 274 -5.89 -6.53 4.70
C VAL A 274 -5.30 -5.27 5.31
N ALA A 275 -5.92 -4.12 5.04
CA ALA A 275 -5.61 -2.86 5.71
C ALA A 275 -6.86 -2.29 6.39
N PHE A 276 -6.67 -1.76 7.59
CA PHE A 276 -7.73 -1.23 8.42
C PHE A 276 -7.16 -0.30 9.50
N PHE A 277 -8.04 0.45 10.16
CA PHE A 277 -7.72 1.13 11.40
C PHE A 277 -8.09 0.24 12.59
N LYS A 278 -7.20 0.15 13.58
CA LYS A 278 -7.46 -0.58 14.84
C LYS A 278 -8.59 0.09 15.60
N LYS A 279 -9.40 -0.72 16.30
CA LYS A 279 -10.32 -0.20 17.33
C LYS A 279 -9.50 0.45 18.42
N GLY A 280 -9.89 1.66 18.80
CA GLY A 280 -9.30 2.38 19.92
C GLY A 280 -9.63 1.75 21.27
#